data_bf53c659f212911b088a256a41219e5c
#
_entry.id   bf53c659f212911b088a256a41219e5c
#
_cell.length_a   1.000
_cell.length_b   1.000
_cell.length_c   1.000
_cell.angle_alpha   90.00
_cell.angle_beta   90.00
_cell.angle_gamma   90.00
#
_symmetry.space_group_name_H-M   'P 1'
#
loop_
_entity.id
_entity.type
_entity.pdbx_description
1 polymer ?
#
loop_
_entity_poly.entity_id
_entity_poly.type
_entity_poly.pdbx_seq_one_letter_code
_entity_poly.pdbx_strand_id
1 'polypeptide(L)'
;MNLKEEILQKTNRGLEVFYFYMPIEFVPKRNFRNPLYDDKRASCNIYFDTQSQCYRMKDFGNEAYSGDCFWFTAAILGFDVRTEFIKVLTSIIHDLGLNIPIKERKTSE
;
A
#
# COMPACT_ATOMS: atom_id res chain seq x y z
N MET A 1 -13.65 4.77 13.91
CA MET A 1 -12.90 4.61 12.66
C MET A 1 -11.59 3.92 12.98
N ASN A 2 -11.18 2.96 12.20
CA ASN A 2 -9.95 2.23 12.46
C ASN A 2 -8.76 2.88 11.79
N LEU A 3 -7.55 2.45 12.14
CA LEU A 3 -6.34 3.04 11.59
C LEU A 3 -6.24 2.91 10.09
N LYS A 4 -6.68 1.79 9.55
CA LYS A 4 -6.61 1.57 8.12
C LYS A 4 -7.43 2.63 7.38
N GLU A 5 -8.63 2.90 7.85
CA GLU A 5 -9.48 3.88 7.21
C GLU A 5 -8.92 5.30 7.38
N GLU A 6 -8.34 5.60 8.55
CA GLU A 6 -7.74 6.91 8.76
C GLU A 6 -6.57 7.14 7.82
N ILE A 7 -5.75 6.12 7.60
CA ILE A 7 -4.65 6.23 6.66
C ILE A 7 -5.18 6.48 5.26
N LEU A 8 -6.21 5.74 4.85
CA LEU A 8 -6.76 5.91 3.52
C LEU A 8 -7.30 7.32 3.33
N GLN A 9 -7.96 7.87 4.35
CA GLN A 9 -8.50 9.21 4.22
C GLN A 9 -7.42 10.27 4.10
N LYS A 10 -6.27 10.04 4.70
CA LYS A 10 -5.20 11.04 4.69
C LYS A 10 -4.22 10.87 3.53
N THR A 11 -4.40 9.85 2.71
CA THR A 11 -3.45 9.55 1.64
C THR A 11 -4.12 9.42 0.27
N ASN A 12 -5.20 10.15 0.08
CA ASN A 12 -5.96 10.13 -1.17
C ASN A 12 -6.34 8.69 -1.49
N ARG A 13 -7.00 8.04 -0.53
CA ARG A 13 -7.50 6.68 -0.62
C ARG A 13 -6.39 5.67 -0.97
N GLY A 14 -5.20 5.92 -0.44
CA GLY A 14 -4.07 5.01 -0.60
C GLY A 14 -3.13 5.35 -1.74
N LEU A 15 -3.51 6.26 -2.63
CA LEU A 15 -2.65 6.57 -3.77
C LEU A 15 -1.30 7.12 -3.32
N GLU A 16 -1.30 7.99 -2.30
CA GLU A 16 -0.05 8.59 -1.83
C GLU A 16 0.86 7.56 -1.19
N VAL A 17 0.30 6.49 -0.65
CA VAL A 17 1.11 5.42 -0.09
C VAL A 17 1.84 4.69 -1.22
N PHE A 18 1.12 4.42 -2.33
CA PHE A 18 1.76 3.81 -3.49
C PHE A 18 2.88 4.70 -4.01
N TYR A 19 2.64 6.00 -4.11
CA TYR A 19 3.69 6.90 -4.58
C TYR A 19 4.91 6.89 -3.67
N PHE A 20 4.70 6.84 -2.37
CA PHE A 20 5.81 6.89 -1.44
C PHE A 20 6.72 5.67 -1.54
N TYR A 21 6.12 4.49 -1.60
CA TYR A 21 6.92 3.26 -1.58
C TYR A 21 7.32 2.74 -2.95
N MET A 22 6.72 3.28 -4.02
CA MET A 22 7.04 2.80 -5.36
C MET A 22 8.45 3.24 -5.76
N PRO A 23 9.33 2.31 -6.09
CA PRO A 23 10.71 2.68 -6.43
C PRO A 23 10.87 3.26 -7.82
N ILE A 24 9.80 3.27 -8.61
CA ILE A 24 9.85 3.83 -9.96
C ILE A 24 8.70 4.81 -10.11
N GLU A 25 8.74 5.63 -11.14
CA GLU A 25 7.65 6.55 -11.39
C GLU A 25 6.51 5.81 -12.07
N PHE A 26 5.30 6.16 -11.75
CA PHE A 26 4.14 5.59 -12.41
C PHE A 26 3.04 6.64 -12.49
N VAL A 27 2.08 6.38 -13.37
CA VAL A 27 0.91 7.23 -13.52
C VAL A 27 -0.31 6.33 -13.36
N PRO A 28 -1.30 6.68 -12.53
CA PRO A 28 -2.49 5.85 -12.37
C PRO A 28 -3.15 5.57 -13.71
N LYS A 29 -3.61 4.35 -13.87
CA LYS A 29 -4.27 3.88 -15.08
C LYS A 29 -3.33 3.66 -16.26
N ARG A 30 -2.03 3.88 -16.09
CA ARG A 30 -1.07 3.54 -17.11
C ARG A 30 -0.26 2.36 -16.65
N ASN A 31 0.03 1.44 -17.57
CA ASN A 31 0.77 0.25 -17.22
C ASN A 31 2.23 0.57 -16.92
N PHE A 32 2.79 -0.15 -15.96
CA PHE A 32 4.19 -0.01 -15.61
C PHE A 32 4.74 -1.40 -15.26
N ARG A 33 6.05 -1.50 -15.17
CA ARG A 33 6.68 -2.77 -14.81
C ARG A 33 6.61 -2.98 -13.32
N ASN A 34 6.32 -4.21 -12.92
CA ASN A 34 6.21 -4.55 -11.51
C ASN A 34 7.59 -4.48 -10.85
N PRO A 35 7.79 -3.65 -9.83
CA PRO A 35 9.09 -3.54 -9.19
C PRO A 35 9.40 -4.68 -8.23
N LEU A 36 8.44 -5.56 -7.98
CA LEU A 36 8.61 -6.63 -7.00
C LEU A 36 9.27 -7.87 -7.58
N TYR A 37 9.43 -7.93 -8.89
CA TYR A 37 10.15 -9.03 -9.52
C TYR A 37 10.69 -8.53 -10.87
N ASP A 38 11.49 -9.38 -11.54
CA ASP A 38 12.09 -9.00 -12.82
C ASP A 38 11.03 -9.04 -13.93
N ASP A 39 10.27 -7.97 -14.03
CA ASP A 39 9.14 -7.88 -14.95
C ASP A 39 9.61 -7.38 -16.31
N LYS A 40 9.41 -8.16 -17.33
CA LYS A 40 9.86 -7.82 -18.67
C LYS A 40 8.84 -7.01 -19.45
N ARG A 41 7.65 -6.87 -18.92
CA ARG A 41 6.61 -6.14 -19.61
C ARG A 41 5.88 -5.24 -18.65
N ALA A 42 5.37 -4.13 -19.15
CA ALA A 42 4.59 -3.21 -18.34
C ALA A 42 3.18 -3.79 -18.19
N SER A 43 2.97 -4.63 -17.22
CA SER A 43 1.70 -5.31 -17.00
C SER A 43 1.00 -4.91 -15.71
N CYS A 44 1.56 -3.98 -14.94
CA CYS A 44 0.92 -3.53 -13.72
C CYS A 44 0.16 -2.25 -13.92
N ASN A 45 -0.87 -2.06 -13.12
CA ASN A 45 -1.69 -0.86 -13.20
C ASN A 45 -2.19 -0.52 -11.80
N ILE A 46 -2.23 0.76 -11.48
CA ILE A 46 -2.83 1.22 -10.23
C ILE A 46 -4.07 2.02 -10.59
N TYR A 47 -5.19 1.64 -9.99
CA TYR A 47 -6.49 2.18 -10.33
C TYR A 47 -7.34 2.31 -9.08
N PHE A 48 -8.37 3.15 -9.14
CA PHE A 48 -9.28 3.30 -8.03
C PHE A 48 -10.35 2.20 -8.10
N ASP A 49 -10.45 1.42 -7.05
CA ASP A 49 -11.42 0.33 -6.98
C ASP A 49 -12.66 0.80 -6.24
N THR A 50 -13.77 0.87 -6.92
CA THR A 50 -14.99 1.41 -6.33
C THR A 50 -15.59 0.48 -5.28
N GLN A 51 -15.31 -0.80 -5.35
CA GLN A 51 -15.85 -1.72 -4.36
C GLN A 51 -15.15 -1.54 -3.01
N SER A 52 -13.84 -1.44 -3.00
CA SER A 52 -13.11 -1.27 -1.75
C SER A 52 -12.91 0.20 -1.40
N GLN A 53 -13.27 1.11 -2.29
CA GLN A 53 -13.13 2.56 -2.09
C GLN A 53 -11.69 2.95 -1.79
N CYS A 54 -10.76 2.35 -2.51
CA CYS A 54 -9.35 2.71 -2.38
C CYS A 54 -8.61 2.33 -3.66
N TYR A 55 -7.40 2.86 -3.80
CA TYR A 55 -6.56 2.51 -4.94
C TYR A 55 -5.98 1.12 -4.74
N ARG A 56 -5.87 0.37 -5.81
CA ARG A 56 -5.33 -0.97 -5.80
C ARG A 56 -4.37 -1.15 -6.97
N MET A 57 -3.43 -2.08 -6.79
CA MET A 57 -2.50 -2.45 -7.83
C MET A 57 -2.89 -3.80 -8.37
N LYS A 58 -2.83 -3.99 -9.67
CA LYS A 58 -3.09 -5.27 -10.28
C LYS A 58 -2.02 -5.55 -11.32
N ASP A 59 -1.47 -6.76 -11.29
CA ASP A 59 -0.51 -7.20 -12.28
C ASP A 59 -1.21 -8.18 -13.20
N PHE A 60 -1.51 -7.75 -14.42
CA PHE A 60 -2.23 -8.59 -15.37
C PHE A 60 -1.41 -9.77 -15.85
N GLY A 61 -0.11 -9.73 -15.66
CA GLY A 61 0.77 -10.84 -16.02
C GLY A 61 0.96 -11.84 -14.90
N ASN A 62 0.65 -11.45 -13.65
CA ASN A 62 0.83 -12.35 -12.53
C ASN A 62 -0.09 -11.92 -11.39
N GLU A 63 -1.23 -12.60 -11.28
CA GLU A 63 -2.25 -12.20 -10.33
C GLU A 63 -1.84 -12.30 -8.87
N ALA A 64 -0.76 -13.02 -8.58
CA ALA A 64 -0.29 -13.09 -7.21
C ALA A 64 0.20 -11.73 -6.72
N TYR A 65 0.52 -10.83 -7.63
CA TYR A 65 0.99 -9.49 -7.28
C TYR A 65 -0.14 -8.48 -7.44
N SER A 66 -1.17 -8.62 -6.64
CA SER A 66 -2.31 -7.70 -6.68
C SER A 66 -2.75 -7.39 -5.26
N GLY A 67 -3.16 -6.17 -5.02
CA GLY A 67 -3.66 -5.80 -3.70
C GLY A 67 -3.74 -4.30 -3.50
N ASP A 68 -4.00 -3.89 -2.27
CA ASP A 68 -4.12 -2.49 -1.93
C ASP A 68 -2.76 -1.92 -1.50
N CYS A 69 -2.75 -0.67 -1.05
CA CYS A 69 -1.50 -0.03 -0.68
C CYS A 69 -0.86 -0.69 0.53
N PHE A 70 -1.65 -1.30 1.41
CA PHE A 70 -1.09 -1.98 2.58
C PHE A 70 -0.36 -3.25 2.16
N TRP A 71 -0.93 -3.99 1.23
CA TRP A 71 -0.27 -5.16 0.67
C TRP A 71 1.05 -4.76 0.00
N PHE A 72 1.02 -3.68 -0.79
CA PHE A 72 2.21 -3.25 -1.50
C PHE A 72 3.31 -2.79 -0.53
N THR A 73 2.93 -2.03 0.51
CA THR A 73 3.88 -1.58 1.50
C THR A 73 4.54 -2.77 2.21
N ALA A 74 3.73 -3.76 2.58
CA ALA A 74 4.27 -4.95 3.22
C ALA A 74 5.27 -5.66 2.30
N ALA A 75 4.94 -5.75 1.01
CA ALA A 75 5.85 -6.41 0.07
C ALA A 75 7.17 -5.65 -0.06
N ILE A 76 7.10 -4.33 -0.12
CA ILE A 76 8.31 -3.52 -0.26
C ILE A 76 9.16 -3.58 1.01
N LEU A 77 8.54 -3.54 2.17
CA LEU A 77 9.26 -3.50 3.44
C LEU A 77 9.62 -4.88 3.99
N GLY A 78 9.13 -5.93 3.35
CA GLY A 78 9.44 -7.28 3.77
C GLY A 78 8.65 -7.75 4.97
N PHE A 79 7.45 -7.21 5.17
CA PHE A 79 6.58 -7.65 6.25
C PHE A 79 5.56 -8.67 5.75
N ASP A 80 5.12 -9.53 6.65
CA ASP A 80 4.00 -10.43 6.35
C ASP A 80 2.72 -9.64 6.64
N VAL A 81 1.94 -9.37 5.60
CA VAL A 81 0.77 -8.50 5.74
C VAL A 81 -0.28 -9.09 6.68
N ARG A 82 -0.27 -10.40 6.88
CA ARG A 82 -1.27 -11.02 7.74
C ARG A 82 -0.85 -11.01 9.20
N THR A 83 0.39 -11.31 9.50
CA THR A 83 0.82 -11.42 10.89
C THR A 83 1.48 -10.14 11.39
N GLU A 84 1.92 -9.27 10.48
CA GLU A 84 2.62 -8.05 10.86
C GLU A 84 1.90 -6.80 10.39
N PHE A 85 0.57 -6.88 10.29
CA PHE A 85 -0.21 -5.78 9.73
C PHE A 85 -0.05 -4.49 10.53
N ILE A 86 0.06 -4.58 11.85
CA ILE A 86 0.26 -3.39 12.67
C ILE A 86 1.58 -2.71 12.32
N LYS A 87 2.61 -3.49 12.01
CA LYS A 87 3.89 -2.91 11.61
C LYS A 87 3.75 -2.17 10.30
N VAL A 88 2.92 -2.68 9.39
CA VAL A 88 2.68 -2.01 8.11
C VAL A 88 2.00 -0.66 8.38
N LEU A 89 0.97 -0.65 9.20
CA LEU A 89 0.24 0.59 9.46
C LEU A 89 1.12 1.64 10.14
N THR A 90 1.88 1.23 11.15
CA THR A 90 2.72 2.18 11.87
C THR A 90 3.87 2.68 11.00
N SER A 91 4.38 1.83 10.09
CA SER A 91 5.40 2.27 9.16
C SER A 91 4.87 3.35 8.23
N ILE A 92 3.66 3.17 7.71
CA ILE A 92 3.06 4.15 6.81
C ILE A 92 2.84 5.47 7.55
N ILE A 93 2.30 5.41 8.77
CA ILE A 93 2.05 6.62 9.54
C ILE A 93 3.36 7.38 9.79
N HIS A 94 4.38 6.65 10.16
CA HIS A 94 5.68 7.24 10.45
C HIS A 94 6.35 7.77 9.17
N ASP A 95 6.42 6.94 8.15
CA ASP A 95 7.17 7.29 6.94
C ASP A 95 6.54 8.44 6.17
N LEU A 96 5.23 8.49 6.11
CA LEU A 96 4.54 9.56 5.41
C LEU A 96 4.25 10.76 6.33
N GLY A 97 4.60 10.66 7.60
CA GLY A 97 4.39 11.75 8.53
C GLY A 97 2.92 12.08 8.74
N LEU A 98 2.08 11.06 8.81
CA LEU A 98 0.66 11.28 8.97
C LEU A 98 0.34 11.67 10.42
N ASN A 99 -0.57 12.62 10.57
CA ASN A 99 -0.94 13.07 11.89
C ASN A 99 -2.05 12.19 12.44
N ILE A 100 -1.69 10.95 12.77
CA ILE A 100 -2.63 9.98 13.31
C ILE A 100 -2.04 9.46 14.62
N PRO A 101 -2.69 9.70 15.74
CA PRO A 101 -2.16 9.20 17.02
C PRO A 101 -2.29 7.70 17.09
N ILE A 102 -1.22 7.04 17.45
CA ILE A 102 -1.23 5.60 17.61
C ILE A 102 -1.37 5.31 19.08
N LYS A 103 -2.51 4.67 19.45
CA LYS A 103 -2.73 4.37 20.77
C LYS A 103 -1.96 3.19 21.11
N GLU A 104 -1.05 3.28 21.98
CA GLU A 104 -0.26 2.23 22.35
C GLU A 104 -1.02 1.30 23.11
N ARG A 105 -1.14 0.15 22.81
CA ARG A 105 -1.82 -0.78 23.47
C ARG A 105 -0.99 -1.16 24.53
N LYS A 106 -1.04 -0.81 25.52
CA LYS A 106 -0.25 -1.07 26.55
C LYS A 106 -0.28 -2.32 26.87
N THR A 107 0.22 -2.87 26.83
CA THR A 107 0.24 -4.03 27.03
C THR A 107 0.78 -4.22 28.13
N SER A 108 0.82 -3.69 28.53
CA SER A 108 1.19 -3.66 29.13
C SER A 108 1.51 -3.56 29.58
N GLU A 109 1.63 -3.34 29.71
CA GLU A 109 2.03 -3.17 30.03
C GLU A 109 1.96 -3.38 30.46
#